data_e465cdef99232e60154e34bf2435cb1d
#
_entry.id   e465cdef99232e60154e34bf2435cb1d
#
_cell.length_a   1.000
_cell.length_b   1.000
_cell.length_c   1.000
_cell.angle_alpha   90.00
_cell.angle_beta   90.00
_cell.angle_gamma   90.00
#
_symmetry.space_group_name_H-M   'P 1'
#
loop_
_entity.id
_entity.type
_entity.pdbx_description
1 polymer ?
#
loop_
_entity_poly.entity_id
_entity_poly.type
_entity_poly.pdbx_seq_one_letter_code
_entity_poly.pdbx_strand_id
1 'polypeptide(L)'
;MKNKHIKDIEPTPLKDHHMPKNFNVSLKAYGGGGNTKSLNPKPKTLSQQSMKGFERQYKNIIDYIVRITYTIWEEKNIGYIYDTYSPECRVWDELGLQFGSEKIVSDTIHTNNAFPDIRLFADEVIWAGDDKTSFHTSHRTIITGTNTGYSKFSKPTGKPVRLFCIANCVAKNNEIYYENVVYDTAGLIKQLGLDLNEIAKQIAKEGNIGPVSY
;
A
#
# COMPACT_ATOMS: atom_id res chain seq x y z
N MET A 1 10.80 1.24 20.50
CA MET A 1 12.23 1.60 20.32
C MET A 1 12.49 1.60 18.83
N LYS A 2 12.70 2.75 18.19
CA LYS A 2 13.06 2.80 16.75
C LYS A 2 14.44 2.16 16.59
N ASN A 3 14.50 1.10 15.81
CA ASN A 3 15.74 0.36 15.56
C ASN A 3 16.76 1.27 14.86
N LYS A 4 17.82 1.67 15.56
CA LYS A 4 18.90 2.50 15.01
C LYS A 4 19.68 1.84 13.84
N HIS A 5 19.50 0.54 13.63
CA HIS A 5 20.28 -0.25 12.67
C HIS A 5 19.77 -0.23 11.23
N ILE A 6 18.54 0.27 10.98
CA ILE A 6 17.97 0.28 9.60
C ILE A 6 18.58 1.39 8.74
N LYS A 7 19.18 2.42 9.36
CA LYS A 7 19.71 3.59 8.63
C LYS A 7 20.95 3.32 7.76
N ASP A 8 21.62 2.20 7.98
CA ASP A 8 22.89 1.85 7.31
C ASP A 8 22.74 0.63 6.38
N ILE A 9 21.52 0.14 6.17
CA ILE A 9 21.27 -0.98 5.25
C ILE A 9 21.30 -0.45 3.81
N GLU A 10 22.16 -1.03 2.98
CA GLU A 10 22.14 -0.78 1.53
C GLU A 10 20.76 -1.18 0.97
N PRO A 11 20.09 -0.27 0.24
CA PRO A 11 18.76 -0.56 -0.26
C PRO A 11 18.81 -1.71 -1.26
N THR A 12 17.96 -2.71 -1.10
CA THR A 12 17.80 -3.78 -2.09
C THR A 12 17.44 -3.15 -3.44
N PRO A 13 18.15 -3.50 -4.53
CA PRO A 13 17.83 -2.99 -5.86
C PRO A 13 16.41 -3.38 -6.26
N LEU A 14 15.59 -2.39 -6.61
CA LEU A 14 14.27 -2.66 -7.17
C LEU A 14 14.41 -3.20 -8.58
N LYS A 15 13.61 -4.22 -8.91
CA LYS A 15 13.50 -4.73 -10.27
C LYS A 15 12.64 -3.76 -11.11
N ASP A 16 12.85 -3.75 -12.42
CA ASP A 16 12.12 -2.84 -13.31
C ASP A 16 10.60 -2.94 -13.19
N HIS A 17 10.07 -4.13 -12.88
CA HIS A 17 8.63 -4.33 -12.72
C HIS A 17 8.06 -3.73 -11.43
N HIS A 18 8.88 -3.38 -10.44
CA HIS A 18 8.41 -2.72 -9.22
C HIS A 18 8.15 -1.22 -9.43
N MET A 19 8.86 -0.61 -10.37
CA MET A 19 8.70 0.82 -10.63
C MET A 19 7.47 1.09 -11.50
N PRO A 20 6.71 2.16 -11.21
CA PRO A 20 5.57 2.53 -12.04
C PRO A 20 6.04 2.92 -13.45
N LYS A 21 5.32 2.44 -14.46
CA LYS A 21 5.58 2.82 -15.86
C LYS A 21 5.12 4.25 -16.13
N ASN A 22 4.06 4.66 -15.45
CA ASN A 22 3.49 5.99 -15.54
C ASN A 22 3.34 6.58 -14.13
N PHE A 23 3.72 7.82 -13.98
CA PHE A 23 3.46 8.57 -12.76
C PHE A 23 3.20 10.03 -13.09
N ASN A 24 2.20 10.55 -12.39
CA ASN A 24 1.78 11.93 -12.51
C ASN A 24 2.17 12.68 -11.24
N VAL A 25 2.62 13.88 -11.39
CA VAL A 25 3.01 14.73 -10.26
C VAL A 25 2.05 15.90 -10.17
N SER A 26 1.44 16.08 -9.00
CA SER A 26 0.77 17.33 -8.66
C SER A 26 1.72 18.22 -7.86
N LEU A 27 1.96 19.41 -8.36
CA LEU A 27 2.83 20.39 -7.68
C LEU A 27 2.13 21.19 -6.58
N LYS A 28 0.85 20.92 -6.32
CA LYS A 28 0.08 21.59 -5.27
C LYS A 28 -0.48 20.64 -4.28
N ALA A 29 -0.51 21.09 -3.03
CA ALA A 29 -1.10 20.34 -1.94
C ALA A 29 -2.56 19.96 -2.22
N TYR A 30 -2.94 18.80 -1.75
CA TYR A 30 -4.28 18.27 -1.84
C TYR A 30 -5.31 19.28 -1.28
N GLY A 31 -6.40 19.50 -2.01
CA GLY A 31 -7.48 20.39 -1.62
C GLY A 31 -7.44 21.81 -2.21
N GLY A 32 -6.42 22.17 -2.93
CA GLY A 32 -6.28 23.50 -3.53
C GLY A 32 -6.23 23.51 -5.04
N GLY A 33 -7.31 23.28 -5.76
CA GLY A 33 -7.46 23.49 -7.20
C GLY A 33 -6.15 23.36 -8.02
N GLY A 34 -5.59 22.18 -8.06
CA GLY A 34 -4.24 21.96 -8.55
C GLY A 34 -4.04 22.35 -9.99
N ASN A 35 -3.00 23.11 -10.26
CA ASN A 35 -2.55 23.33 -11.60
C ASN A 35 -1.80 22.08 -12.08
N THR A 36 -2.46 21.28 -12.88
CA THR A 36 -1.94 20.03 -13.47
C THR A 36 -0.97 20.28 -14.63
N LYS A 37 -0.24 21.39 -14.64
CA LYS A 37 0.64 21.78 -15.76
C LYS A 37 1.77 20.81 -16.05
N SER A 38 2.00 19.80 -15.23
CA SER A 38 3.00 18.77 -15.50
C SER A 38 2.49 17.41 -15.08
N LEU A 39 1.68 16.81 -15.92
CA LEU A 39 1.21 15.43 -15.72
C LEU A 39 2.31 14.39 -16.04
N ASN A 40 3.37 14.78 -16.70
CA ASN A 40 4.53 13.93 -16.98
C ASN A 40 5.81 14.71 -16.67
N PRO A 41 6.26 14.76 -15.42
CA PRO A 41 7.56 15.36 -15.13
C PRO A 41 8.63 14.57 -15.86
N LYS A 42 9.57 15.31 -16.45
CA LYS A 42 10.76 14.67 -17.04
C LYS A 42 11.41 13.83 -15.94
N PRO A 43 11.91 12.61 -16.24
CA PRO A 43 12.52 11.71 -15.26
C PRO A 43 13.56 12.39 -14.34
N LYS A 44 14.26 13.41 -14.84
CA LYS A 44 15.22 14.19 -14.06
C LYS A 44 14.59 15.03 -12.93
N THR A 45 13.34 15.42 -13.02
CA THR A 45 12.67 16.23 -11.97
C THR A 45 12.18 15.36 -10.79
N LEU A 46 12.08 14.06 -10.98
CA LEU A 46 11.72 13.10 -9.93
C LEU A 46 12.95 12.42 -9.31
N SER A 47 14.14 12.57 -9.91
CA SER A 47 15.32 11.87 -9.42
C SER A 47 15.78 12.34 -8.06
N GLN A 48 15.49 13.59 -7.69
CA GLN A 48 15.84 14.15 -6.39
C GLN A 48 14.70 15.02 -5.85
N GLN A 49 14.13 14.60 -4.74
CA GLN A 49 13.13 15.34 -3.99
C GLN A 49 13.64 15.52 -2.55
N SER A 50 13.30 16.63 -1.92
CA SER A 50 13.58 16.77 -0.50
C SER A 50 12.77 15.73 0.28
N MET A 51 13.49 14.87 0.99
CA MET A 51 12.93 13.77 1.79
C MET A 51 13.39 13.91 3.26
N LYS A 52 13.38 15.15 3.77
CA LYS A 52 13.78 15.41 5.17
C LYS A 52 12.86 14.68 6.13
N GLY A 53 13.46 13.95 7.07
CA GLY A 53 12.71 13.12 8.01
C GLY A 53 12.52 11.68 7.56
N PHE A 54 12.73 11.38 6.29
CA PHE A 54 12.71 10.01 5.76
C PHE A 54 14.10 9.36 5.83
N GLU A 55 14.15 8.06 5.69
CA GLU A 55 15.41 7.33 5.59
C GLU A 55 16.19 7.77 4.35
N ARG A 56 17.53 7.76 4.44
CA ARG A 56 18.42 8.29 3.40
C ARG A 56 18.36 7.50 2.09
N GLN A 57 17.89 6.26 2.13
CA GLN A 57 17.75 5.42 0.95
C GLN A 57 16.71 5.95 -0.04
N TYR A 58 15.73 6.73 0.42
CA TYR A 58 14.64 7.20 -0.43
C TYR A 58 15.01 8.48 -1.18
N LYS A 59 14.96 8.42 -2.50
CA LYS A 59 15.28 9.54 -3.38
C LYS A 59 14.11 10.50 -3.54
N ASN A 60 12.90 9.98 -3.47
CA ASN A 60 11.65 10.72 -3.64
C ASN A 60 10.49 9.92 -3.06
N ILE A 61 9.30 10.51 -3.03
CA ILE A 61 8.12 9.86 -2.44
C ILE A 61 7.67 8.61 -3.22
N ILE A 62 7.91 8.53 -4.52
CA ILE A 62 7.59 7.35 -5.33
C ILE A 62 8.51 6.20 -4.92
N ASP A 63 9.82 6.46 -4.82
CA ASP A 63 10.80 5.48 -4.36
C ASP A 63 10.45 4.97 -2.94
N TYR A 64 10.03 5.87 -2.04
CA TYR A 64 9.55 5.51 -0.70
C TYR A 64 8.37 4.53 -0.77
N ILE A 65 7.27 4.91 -1.42
CA ILE A 65 6.05 4.09 -1.50
C ILE A 65 6.32 2.73 -2.15
N VAL A 66 7.07 2.70 -3.23
CA VAL A 66 7.36 1.45 -3.96
C VAL A 66 8.25 0.53 -3.13
N ARG A 67 9.29 1.07 -2.45
CA ARG A 67 10.21 0.25 -1.63
C ARG A 67 9.57 -0.30 -0.38
N ILE A 68 8.82 0.50 0.36
CA ILE A 68 8.15 -0.01 1.57
C ILE A 68 7.17 -1.13 1.21
N THR A 69 6.43 -0.96 0.11
CA THR A 69 5.52 -1.98 -0.41
C THR A 69 6.27 -3.25 -0.78
N TYR A 70 7.35 -3.14 -1.56
CA TYR A 70 8.18 -4.28 -1.93
C TYR A 70 8.77 -5.01 -0.72
N THR A 71 9.37 -4.27 0.20
CA THR A 71 10.03 -4.82 1.38
C THR A 71 9.04 -5.55 2.28
N ILE A 72 7.87 -4.97 2.54
CA ILE A 72 6.84 -5.58 3.39
C ILE A 72 6.23 -6.81 2.71
N TRP A 73 5.84 -6.69 1.45
CA TRP A 73 5.01 -7.70 0.80
C TRP A 73 5.78 -8.79 0.06
N GLU A 74 6.87 -8.45 -0.65
CA GLU A 74 7.62 -9.42 -1.46
C GLU A 74 8.85 -9.96 -0.72
N GLU A 75 9.60 -9.13 0.00
CA GLU A 75 10.71 -9.59 0.86
C GLU A 75 10.22 -10.18 2.20
N LYS A 76 8.91 -10.06 2.49
CA LYS A 76 8.30 -10.57 3.74
C LYS A 76 8.86 -9.93 5.01
N ASN A 77 9.48 -8.78 4.92
CA ASN A 77 9.94 -8.02 6.07
C ASN A 77 8.76 -7.24 6.70
N ILE A 78 7.81 -7.99 7.26
CA ILE A 78 6.57 -7.43 7.80
C ILE A 78 6.85 -6.49 8.98
N GLY A 79 7.92 -6.77 9.75
CA GLY A 79 8.34 -5.90 10.85
C GLY A 79 8.69 -4.48 10.43
N TYR A 80 8.98 -4.25 9.15
CA TYR A 80 9.25 -2.91 8.60
C TYR A 80 8.01 -1.98 8.64
N ILE A 81 6.82 -2.53 8.88
CA ILE A 81 5.62 -1.75 9.16
C ILE A 81 5.82 -0.85 10.38
N TYR A 82 6.50 -1.32 11.43
CA TYR A 82 6.76 -0.52 12.63
C TYR A 82 7.71 0.68 12.40
N ASP A 83 8.50 0.64 11.33
CA ASP A 83 9.41 1.73 10.96
C ASP A 83 8.78 2.71 9.95
N THR A 84 7.71 2.29 9.26
CA THR A 84 7.13 3.03 8.13
C THR A 84 5.66 3.39 8.29
N TYR A 85 5.00 2.89 9.33
CA TYR A 85 3.65 3.28 9.71
C TYR A 85 3.65 3.87 11.11
N SER A 86 2.88 4.93 11.30
CA SER A 86 2.67 5.49 12.64
C SER A 86 2.01 4.47 13.56
N PRO A 87 2.39 4.39 14.83
CA PRO A 87 1.70 3.51 15.79
C PRO A 87 0.18 3.73 15.85
N GLU A 88 -0.27 4.95 15.57
CA GLU A 88 -1.69 5.36 15.58
C GLU A 88 -2.26 5.53 14.15
N CYS A 89 -1.64 4.88 13.15
CA CYS A 89 -2.10 4.99 11.77
C CYS A 89 -3.54 4.52 11.60
N ARG A 90 -4.21 5.11 10.63
CA ARG A 90 -5.59 4.77 10.25
C ARG A 90 -5.59 4.28 8.82
N VAL A 91 -5.92 3.02 8.65
CA VAL A 91 -6.09 2.40 7.34
C VAL A 91 -7.55 2.05 7.14
N TRP A 92 -8.14 2.58 6.09
CA TRP A 92 -9.50 2.26 5.68
C TRP A 92 -9.46 1.31 4.49
N ASP A 93 -10.17 0.22 4.58
CA ASP A 93 -10.41 -0.72 3.49
C ASP A 93 -11.90 -1.09 3.41
N GLU A 94 -12.26 -2.08 2.61
CA GLU A 94 -13.65 -2.54 2.45
C GLU A 94 -14.27 -3.14 3.71
N LEU A 95 -13.46 -3.45 4.72
CA LEU A 95 -13.94 -3.98 6.02
C LEU A 95 -14.06 -2.89 7.08
N GLY A 96 -13.69 -1.65 6.75
CA GLY A 96 -13.75 -0.51 7.65
C GLY A 96 -12.39 -0.05 8.16
N LEU A 97 -12.37 0.55 9.34
CA LEU A 97 -11.16 1.13 9.93
C LEU A 97 -10.27 0.07 10.56
N GLN A 98 -9.05 -0.02 10.06
CA GLN A 98 -7.93 -0.72 10.71
C GLN A 98 -7.13 0.33 11.49
N PHE A 99 -7.12 0.24 12.80
CA PHE A 99 -6.43 1.21 13.65
C PHE A 99 -5.16 0.62 14.24
N GLY A 100 -4.06 1.36 14.06
CA GLY A 100 -2.75 1.04 14.63
C GLY A 100 -1.90 0.09 13.79
N SER A 101 -0.58 0.25 13.90
CA SER A 101 0.39 -0.58 13.17
C SER A 101 0.31 -2.07 13.49
N GLU A 102 -0.06 -2.44 14.73
CA GLU A 102 -0.27 -3.83 15.15
C GLU A 102 -1.34 -4.53 14.31
N LYS A 103 -2.45 -3.84 14.05
CA LYS A 103 -3.53 -4.40 13.22
C LYS A 103 -3.06 -4.63 11.79
N ILE A 104 -2.29 -3.67 11.23
CA ILE A 104 -1.74 -3.78 9.88
C ILE A 104 -0.75 -4.95 9.79
N VAL A 105 0.12 -5.11 10.79
CA VAL A 105 1.04 -6.26 10.87
C VAL A 105 0.27 -7.57 10.84
N SER A 106 -0.75 -7.70 11.70
CA SER A 106 -1.60 -8.89 11.76
C SER A 106 -2.25 -9.20 10.41
N ASP A 107 -2.87 -8.21 9.76
CA ASP A 107 -3.56 -8.39 8.49
C ASP A 107 -2.57 -8.72 7.35
N THR A 108 -1.38 -8.13 7.39
CA THR A 108 -0.31 -8.43 6.42
C THR A 108 0.18 -9.87 6.57
N ILE A 109 0.35 -10.37 7.79
CA ILE A 109 0.70 -11.77 8.06
C ILE A 109 -0.37 -12.71 7.48
N HIS A 110 -1.65 -12.45 7.76
CA HIS A 110 -2.74 -13.25 7.24
C HIS A 110 -2.79 -13.27 5.71
N THR A 111 -2.61 -12.13 5.07
CA THR A 111 -2.60 -12.04 3.60
C THR A 111 -1.40 -12.75 2.99
N ASN A 112 -0.21 -12.61 3.57
CA ASN A 112 0.98 -13.33 3.13
C ASN A 112 0.87 -14.84 3.32
N ASN A 113 0.19 -15.29 4.38
CA ASN A 113 -0.11 -16.70 4.56
C ASN A 113 -1.10 -17.23 3.51
N ALA A 114 -2.11 -16.43 3.16
CA ALA A 114 -3.09 -16.79 2.13
C ALA A 114 -2.48 -16.83 0.72
N PHE A 115 -1.54 -15.95 0.43
CA PHE A 115 -0.87 -15.78 -0.86
C PHE A 115 0.65 -15.66 -0.69
N PRO A 116 1.38 -16.77 -0.42
CA PRO A 116 2.82 -16.69 -0.10
C PRO A 116 3.69 -16.16 -1.23
N ASP A 117 3.24 -16.32 -2.47
CA ASP A 117 3.89 -15.87 -3.70
C ASP A 117 3.42 -14.50 -4.19
N ILE A 118 2.77 -13.71 -3.31
CA ILE A 118 2.25 -12.39 -3.68
C ILE A 118 3.30 -11.48 -4.30
N ARG A 119 2.93 -10.81 -5.37
CA ARG A 119 3.73 -9.79 -6.04
C ARG A 119 2.89 -8.55 -6.33
N LEU A 120 3.53 -7.40 -6.21
CA LEU A 120 2.89 -6.11 -6.40
C LEU A 120 3.63 -5.32 -7.49
N PHE A 121 2.89 -4.91 -8.51
CA PHE A 121 3.42 -4.17 -9.64
C PHE A 121 2.89 -2.75 -9.58
N ALA A 122 3.74 -1.78 -9.34
CA ALA A 122 3.35 -0.37 -9.39
C ALA A 122 2.99 0.01 -10.83
N ASP A 123 1.72 0.33 -11.06
CA ASP A 123 1.21 0.67 -12.38
C ASP A 123 1.20 2.19 -12.59
N GLU A 124 0.72 2.93 -11.60
CA GLU A 124 0.67 4.38 -11.62
C GLU A 124 0.83 4.95 -10.21
N VAL A 125 1.58 6.04 -10.08
CA VAL A 125 1.66 6.82 -8.84
C VAL A 125 1.40 8.28 -9.13
N ILE A 126 0.42 8.84 -8.44
CA ILE A 126 0.11 10.27 -8.41
C ILE A 126 0.48 10.78 -7.02
N TRP A 127 1.08 11.93 -6.91
CA TRP A 127 1.43 12.48 -5.61
C TRP A 127 1.34 14.01 -5.55
N ALA A 128 1.24 14.53 -4.33
CA ALA A 128 1.26 15.96 -4.01
C ALA A 128 1.94 16.19 -2.66
N GLY A 129 2.27 17.43 -2.38
CA GLY A 129 2.86 17.83 -1.10
C GLY A 129 4.38 17.78 -1.09
N ASP A 130 4.93 17.85 0.10
CA ASP A 130 6.36 17.87 0.38
C ASP A 130 6.69 17.33 1.78
N ASP A 131 7.98 17.29 2.12
CA ASP A 131 8.45 16.81 3.43
C ASP A 131 8.16 17.76 4.61
N LYS A 132 7.73 18.99 4.35
CA LYS A 132 7.38 19.97 5.38
C LYS A 132 5.92 19.81 5.81
N THR A 133 5.03 19.70 4.86
CA THR A 133 3.59 19.57 5.11
C THR A 133 3.17 18.13 5.30
N SER A 134 3.37 17.32 4.34
CA SER A 134 3.25 15.86 4.20
C SER A 134 3.18 15.52 2.73
N PHE A 135 3.51 14.30 2.37
CA PHE A 135 3.23 13.76 1.06
C PHE A 135 1.87 13.07 1.04
N HIS A 136 1.12 13.33 0.00
CA HIS A 136 -0.11 12.62 -0.34
C HIS A 136 0.16 11.80 -1.60
N THR A 137 -0.12 10.52 -1.57
CA THR A 137 0.04 9.65 -2.74
C THR A 137 -1.27 8.96 -3.06
N SER A 138 -1.50 8.73 -4.34
CA SER A 138 -2.51 7.80 -4.84
C SER A 138 -1.82 6.87 -5.82
N HIS A 139 -1.77 5.59 -5.52
CA HIS A 139 -1.07 4.65 -6.36
C HIS A 139 -1.94 3.45 -6.70
N ARG A 140 -1.94 3.11 -7.98
CA ARG A 140 -2.58 1.92 -8.52
C ARG A 140 -1.54 0.82 -8.60
N THR A 141 -1.89 -0.33 -8.03
CA THR A 141 -1.02 -1.49 -7.97
C THR A 141 -1.74 -2.70 -8.54
N ILE A 142 -1.06 -3.46 -9.37
CA ILE A 142 -1.52 -4.78 -9.79
C ILE A 142 -0.94 -5.80 -8.82
N ILE A 143 -1.80 -6.61 -8.25
CA ILE A 143 -1.45 -7.66 -7.29
C ILE A 143 -1.66 -9.02 -7.96
N THR A 144 -0.70 -9.92 -7.82
CA THR A 144 -0.81 -11.31 -8.26
C THR A 144 -0.41 -12.24 -7.13
N GLY A 145 -0.95 -13.46 -7.14
CA GLY A 145 -0.58 -14.49 -6.17
C GLY A 145 -1.39 -15.75 -6.39
N THR A 146 -1.06 -16.82 -5.65
CA THR A 146 -1.77 -18.09 -5.65
C THR A 146 -2.33 -18.36 -4.26
N ASN A 147 -3.62 -18.63 -4.17
CA ASN A 147 -4.27 -18.89 -2.87
C ASN A 147 -3.95 -20.30 -2.37
N THR A 148 -2.85 -20.45 -1.67
CA THR A 148 -2.40 -21.72 -1.09
C THR A 148 -2.58 -21.81 0.43
N GLY A 149 -2.93 -20.68 1.08
CA GLY A 149 -3.27 -20.63 2.50
C GLY A 149 -4.71 -20.18 2.75
N TYR A 150 -5.13 -20.18 3.99
CA TYR A 150 -6.45 -19.69 4.39
C TYR A 150 -6.55 -18.19 4.18
N SER A 151 -7.57 -17.75 3.45
CA SER A 151 -7.93 -16.36 3.28
C SER A 151 -9.13 -15.97 4.14
N LYS A 152 -9.42 -14.68 4.24
CA LYS A 152 -10.65 -14.20 4.90
C LYS A 152 -11.94 -14.66 4.20
N PHE A 153 -11.87 -15.20 2.99
CA PHE A 153 -13.03 -15.63 2.22
C PHE A 153 -13.15 -17.14 2.12
N SER A 154 -12.06 -17.90 2.25
CA SER A 154 -12.09 -19.34 2.02
C SER A 154 -10.88 -20.08 2.56
N LYS A 155 -11.01 -21.39 2.61
CA LYS A 155 -9.88 -22.33 2.64
C LYS A 155 -9.05 -22.18 1.36
N PRO A 156 -7.80 -22.72 1.34
CA PRO A 156 -6.96 -22.72 0.15
C PRO A 156 -7.71 -23.27 -1.08
N THR A 157 -7.71 -22.52 -2.15
CA THR A 157 -8.36 -22.90 -3.41
C THR A 157 -7.36 -23.39 -4.46
N GLY A 158 -6.06 -23.13 -4.26
CA GLY A 158 -5.01 -23.40 -5.23
C GLY A 158 -5.06 -22.51 -6.48
N LYS A 159 -5.94 -21.52 -6.52
CA LYS A 159 -6.16 -20.70 -7.71
C LYS A 159 -5.24 -19.50 -7.76
N PRO A 160 -4.67 -19.18 -8.94
CA PRO A 160 -3.99 -17.93 -9.17
C PRO A 160 -5.01 -16.79 -9.26
N VAL A 161 -4.60 -15.62 -8.77
CA VAL A 161 -5.41 -14.40 -8.81
C VAL A 161 -4.60 -13.23 -9.35
N ARG A 162 -5.31 -12.29 -9.96
CA ARG A 162 -4.78 -11.01 -10.39
C ARG A 162 -5.84 -9.94 -10.15
N LEU A 163 -5.52 -8.97 -9.32
CA LEU A 163 -6.44 -7.88 -9.02
C LEU A 163 -5.66 -6.55 -9.01
N PHE A 164 -6.39 -5.46 -9.02
CA PHE A 164 -5.80 -4.17 -8.75
C PHE A 164 -6.26 -3.64 -7.39
N CYS A 165 -5.45 -2.78 -6.81
CA CYS A 165 -5.86 -1.92 -5.71
C CYS A 165 -5.46 -0.47 -6.01
N ILE A 166 -6.14 0.44 -5.36
CA ILE A 166 -5.76 1.85 -5.30
C ILE A 166 -5.58 2.19 -3.82
N ALA A 167 -4.38 2.63 -3.45
CA ALA A 167 -4.09 3.07 -2.11
C ALA A 167 -3.76 4.57 -2.11
N ASN A 168 -4.42 5.31 -1.23
CA ASN A 168 -4.16 6.72 -0.99
C ASN A 168 -3.49 6.85 0.37
N CYS A 169 -2.25 7.30 0.39
CA CYS A 169 -1.47 7.41 1.62
C CYS A 169 -1.13 8.85 1.95
N VAL A 170 -1.03 9.15 3.24
CA VAL A 170 -0.46 10.39 3.74
C VAL A 170 0.75 10.04 4.58
N ALA A 171 1.94 10.51 4.13
CA ALA A 171 3.22 10.17 4.72
C ALA A 171 4.01 11.39 5.16
N LYS A 172 4.65 11.31 6.32
CA LYS A 172 5.55 12.32 6.86
C LYS A 172 6.55 11.68 7.83
N ASN A 173 7.77 12.19 7.85
CA ASN A 173 8.81 11.73 8.78
C ASN A 173 9.03 10.21 8.77
N ASN A 174 9.04 9.62 7.57
CA ASN A 174 9.16 8.18 7.35
C ASN A 174 7.95 7.33 7.79
N GLU A 175 6.84 7.92 8.12
CA GLU A 175 5.66 7.22 8.61
C GLU A 175 4.43 7.53 7.76
N ILE A 176 3.69 6.49 7.38
CA ILE A 176 2.32 6.59 6.90
C ILE A 176 1.42 6.66 8.12
N TYR A 177 0.61 7.70 8.24
CA TYR A 177 -0.32 7.88 9.33
C TYR A 177 -1.79 7.82 8.93
N TYR A 178 -2.05 7.86 7.63
CA TYR A 178 -3.36 7.64 7.04
C TYR A 178 -3.23 6.90 5.73
N GLU A 179 -4.10 5.93 5.51
CA GLU A 179 -4.20 5.21 4.26
C GLU A 179 -5.68 4.88 3.98
N ASN A 180 -6.05 4.93 2.70
CA ASN A 180 -7.35 4.47 2.22
C ASN A 180 -7.12 3.54 1.04
N VAL A 181 -7.54 2.30 1.16
CA VAL A 181 -7.28 1.27 0.16
C VAL A 181 -8.58 0.73 -0.40
N VAL A 182 -8.66 0.64 -1.71
CA VAL A 182 -9.77 0.02 -2.44
C VAL A 182 -9.23 -1.15 -3.24
N TYR A 183 -9.79 -2.34 -3.00
CA TYR A 183 -9.44 -3.56 -3.72
C TYR A 183 -10.56 -3.99 -4.68
N ASP A 184 -10.21 -4.67 -5.77
CA ASP A 184 -11.17 -5.41 -6.59
C ASP A 184 -11.58 -6.74 -5.90
N THR A 185 -12.23 -6.59 -4.75
CA THR A 185 -12.63 -7.72 -3.90
C THR A 185 -13.63 -8.64 -4.58
N ALA A 186 -14.57 -8.09 -5.35
CA ALA A 186 -15.53 -8.89 -6.10
C ALA A 186 -14.85 -9.73 -7.18
N GLY A 187 -13.87 -9.16 -7.88
CA GLY A 187 -13.02 -9.87 -8.84
C GLY A 187 -12.19 -10.96 -8.16
N LEU A 188 -11.62 -10.70 -6.99
CA LEU A 188 -10.89 -11.70 -6.21
C LEU A 188 -11.77 -12.89 -5.84
N ILE A 189 -12.95 -12.65 -5.26
CA ILE A 189 -13.90 -13.72 -4.86
C ILE A 189 -14.25 -14.61 -6.06
N LYS A 190 -14.55 -14.01 -7.23
CA LYS A 190 -14.85 -14.75 -8.45
C LYS A 190 -13.65 -15.58 -8.94
N GLN A 191 -12.45 -15.03 -8.93
CA GLN A 191 -11.22 -15.73 -9.33
C GLN A 191 -10.91 -16.91 -8.40
N LEU A 192 -11.22 -16.79 -7.10
CA LEU A 192 -11.15 -17.90 -6.15
C LEU A 192 -12.20 -18.98 -6.42
N GLY A 193 -13.20 -18.69 -7.28
CA GLY A 193 -14.30 -19.62 -7.63
C GLY A 193 -15.36 -19.70 -6.56
N LEU A 194 -15.51 -18.63 -5.78
CA LEU A 194 -16.51 -18.51 -4.72
C LEU A 194 -17.77 -17.80 -5.25
N ASP A 195 -18.89 -18.06 -4.61
CA ASP A 195 -20.13 -17.33 -4.89
C ASP A 195 -20.13 -16.00 -4.15
N LEU A 196 -20.17 -14.91 -4.93
CA LEU A 196 -20.11 -13.55 -4.39
C LEU A 196 -21.28 -13.24 -3.45
N ASN A 197 -22.48 -13.75 -3.78
CA ASN A 197 -23.68 -13.49 -2.95
C ASN A 197 -23.62 -14.22 -1.62
N GLU A 198 -23.11 -15.47 -1.64
CA GLU A 198 -22.93 -16.22 -0.39
C GLU A 198 -21.87 -15.59 0.51
N ILE A 199 -20.75 -15.14 -0.06
CA ILE A 199 -19.73 -14.40 0.72
C ILE A 199 -20.30 -13.09 1.27
N ALA A 200 -21.07 -12.33 0.48
CA ALA A 200 -21.70 -11.09 0.96
C ALA A 200 -22.68 -11.36 2.12
N LYS A 201 -23.50 -12.44 2.03
CA LYS A 201 -24.40 -12.85 3.11
C LYS A 201 -23.65 -13.26 4.36
N GLN A 202 -22.52 -13.96 4.20
CA GLN A 202 -21.67 -14.37 5.32
C GLN A 202 -21.10 -13.15 6.04
N ILE A 203 -20.49 -12.21 5.33
CA ILE A 203 -19.93 -10.98 5.89
C ILE A 203 -21.02 -10.18 6.62
N ALA A 204 -22.21 -10.06 6.01
CA ALA A 204 -23.32 -9.34 6.62
C ALA A 204 -23.82 -9.99 7.94
N LYS A 205 -23.75 -11.32 8.04
CA LYS A 205 -24.12 -12.04 9.27
C LYS A 205 -23.08 -11.88 10.39
N GLU A 206 -21.81 -11.80 10.02
CA GLU A 206 -20.72 -11.67 10.98
C GLU A 206 -20.65 -10.25 11.58
N GLY A 207 -21.36 -9.28 11.02
CA GLY A 207 -21.47 -7.92 11.57
C GLY A 207 -20.13 -7.17 11.63
N ASN A 208 -19.16 -7.59 10.84
CA ASN A 208 -17.78 -7.09 10.88
C ASN A 208 -17.59 -5.68 10.28
N ILE A 209 -18.66 -5.02 9.94
CA ILE A 209 -18.59 -3.60 9.55
C ILE A 209 -18.60 -2.81 10.86
N GLY A 210 -17.43 -2.43 11.30
CA GLY A 210 -17.29 -1.53 12.45
C GLY A 210 -18.08 -0.24 12.24
N PRO A 211 -18.46 0.44 13.32
CA PRO A 211 -19.23 1.68 13.19
C PRO A 211 -18.41 2.67 12.37
N VAL A 212 -19.01 3.15 11.28
CA VAL A 212 -18.49 4.30 10.55
C VAL A 212 -18.70 5.51 11.44
N SER A 213 -17.71 5.83 12.27
CA SER A 213 -17.71 7.09 13.00
C SER A 213 -17.23 8.18 12.04
N TYR A 214 -18.14 9.03 11.62
CA TYR A 214 -17.83 10.27 10.92
C TYR A 214 -17.20 11.28 11.88
#